data_3c3fa1badb11914823f690f180d54562
#
_entry.id   3c3fa1badb11914823f690f180d54562
#
_cell.length_a   1.000
_cell.length_b   1.000
_cell.length_c   1.000
_cell.angle_alpha   90.00
_cell.angle_beta   90.00
_cell.angle_gamma   90.00
#
_symmetry.space_group_name_H-M   'P 1'
#
loop_
_entity.id
_entity.type
_entity.pdbx_description
1 polymer ?
#
loop_
_entity_poly.entity_id
_entity_poly.type
_entity_poly.pdbx_seq_one_letter_code
_entity_poly.pdbx_strand_id
1 'polypeptide(L)'
;MSHNCSRFVCLAAGALLLGGPFTALRAQDANRDVVVTRTDVGGIVDRLTKSSGQFKETFNDAVSHSTIDGTRVEANVKHRAEDLHAAAKRLADVFHDKKDKNHPAVRDQVDKTVAAASELNRVMLDHRFTDKLQREWELLRSDLNALAKVYDLSPLDGGSRNP
;
A
#
# COMPACT_ATOMS: atom_id res chain seq x y z
N MET A 1 42.49 -9.19 47.58
CA MET A 1 42.80 -7.85 48.15
C MET A 1 41.57 -7.01 47.91
N SER A 2 40.82 -6.94 48.95
CA SER A 2 40.36 -5.81 49.74
C SER A 2 39.19 -5.06 49.12
N HIS A 3 37.94 -5.31 49.59
CA HIS A 3 37.18 -4.61 50.65
C HIS A 3 36.73 -3.17 50.23
N ASN A 4 35.45 -2.89 50.17
CA ASN A 4 34.62 -2.32 51.24
C ASN A 4 33.18 -2.10 50.68
N CYS A 5 32.19 -2.66 51.14
CA CYS A 5 31.34 -2.52 52.30
C CYS A 5 31.09 -1.03 52.72
N SER A 6 29.89 -0.50 52.45
CA SER A 6 29.26 0.37 53.39
C SER A 6 27.74 0.40 53.20
N ARG A 7 27.09 -0.02 54.25
CA ARG A 7 25.64 0.09 54.57
C ARG A 7 25.28 1.54 54.89
N PHE A 8 24.12 1.95 54.50
CA PHE A 8 23.33 2.85 55.35
C PHE A 8 21.84 2.59 55.18
N VAL A 9 21.27 2.20 56.25
CA VAL A 9 19.82 2.08 56.53
C VAL A 9 19.32 3.47 56.94
N CYS A 10 18.16 3.86 56.42
CA CYS A 10 17.25 4.73 57.17
C CYS A 10 15.81 4.50 56.72
N LEU A 11 15.04 4.05 57.69
CA LEU A 11 13.57 4.02 57.69
C LEU A 11 13.01 5.44 57.72
N ALA A 12 11.90 5.66 57.04
CA ALA A 12 10.81 6.46 57.56
C ALA A 12 9.51 6.13 56.83
N ALA A 13 8.53 5.76 57.61
CA ALA A 13 7.16 5.47 57.25
C ALA A 13 6.38 6.75 56.94
N GLY A 14 5.40 6.66 56.04
CA GLY A 14 4.45 7.74 55.80
C GLY A 14 3.34 7.25 54.86
N ALA A 15 2.28 6.69 55.42
CA ALA A 15 1.05 6.37 54.71
C ALA A 15 0.28 7.67 54.44
N LEU A 16 -0.21 7.82 53.21
CA LEU A 16 -1.41 8.63 52.95
C LEU A 16 -2.10 8.11 51.68
N LEU A 17 -3.24 7.46 51.92
CA LEU A 17 -4.28 7.11 50.96
C LEU A 17 -4.87 8.42 50.40
N LEU A 18 -4.85 8.58 49.11
CA LEU A 18 -5.83 9.37 48.38
C LEU A 18 -6.08 8.69 47.06
N GLY A 19 -7.30 8.13 46.96
CA GLY A 19 -7.84 7.56 45.75
C GLY A 19 -7.97 8.62 44.65
N GLY A 20 -7.26 8.43 43.59
CA GLY A 20 -7.51 9.12 42.33
C GLY A 20 -8.20 8.13 41.35
N PRO A 21 -9.22 8.58 40.63
CA PRO A 21 -9.88 7.71 39.70
C PRO A 21 -8.87 7.26 38.61
N PHE A 22 -8.70 5.96 38.48
CA PHE A 22 -8.10 5.38 37.29
C PHE A 22 -8.96 5.83 36.10
N THR A 23 -8.63 6.96 35.51
CA THR A 23 -9.03 7.23 34.16
C THR A 23 -8.37 6.17 33.31
N ALA A 24 -9.15 5.12 33.00
CA ALA A 24 -8.82 4.23 31.92
C ALA A 24 -8.41 5.10 30.73
N LEU A 25 -7.11 5.10 30.42
CA LEU A 25 -6.67 5.46 29.09
C LEU A 25 -7.36 4.44 28.16
N ARG A 26 -8.56 4.81 27.69
CA ARG A 26 -9.09 4.26 26.49
C ARG A 26 -7.97 4.44 25.47
N ALA A 27 -7.38 3.32 25.08
CA ALA A 27 -6.69 3.23 23.82
C ALA A 27 -7.70 3.75 22.79
N GLN A 28 -7.55 5.01 22.43
CA GLN A 28 -8.04 5.51 21.17
C GLN A 28 -7.24 4.72 20.15
N ASP A 29 -7.78 3.57 19.75
CA ASP A 29 -7.57 3.09 18.42
C ASP A 29 -7.95 4.26 17.52
N ALA A 30 -6.95 5.10 17.32
CA ALA A 30 -6.95 6.04 16.27
C ALA A 30 -7.11 5.19 15.02
N ASN A 31 -8.35 5.05 14.58
CA ASN A 31 -8.67 4.96 13.19
C ASN A 31 -7.93 6.15 12.58
N ARG A 32 -6.64 5.95 12.30
CA ARG A 32 -5.89 6.79 11.40
C ARG A 32 -6.49 6.52 10.03
N ASP A 33 -7.65 7.14 9.80
CA ASP A 33 -7.95 7.62 8.48
C ASP A 33 -6.68 8.35 8.05
N VAL A 34 -5.89 7.67 7.25
CA VAL A 34 -4.78 8.29 6.55
C VAL A 34 -5.48 9.31 5.67
N VAL A 35 -5.65 10.50 6.22
CA VAL A 35 -6.03 11.66 5.45
C VAL A 35 -4.87 11.83 4.49
N VAL A 36 -5.00 11.23 3.31
CA VAL A 36 -4.09 11.43 2.19
C VAL A 36 -4.20 12.92 1.91
N THR A 37 -3.34 13.67 2.59
CA THR A 37 -3.32 15.10 2.41
C THR A 37 -2.99 15.34 0.94
N ARG A 38 -3.66 16.30 0.38
CA ARG A 38 -3.49 16.71 -1.03
C ARG A 38 -2.02 16.93 -1.45
N THR A 39 -1.12 17.02 -0.49
CA THR A 39 0.33 17.22 -0.66
C THR A 39 1.06 15.93 -1.05
N ASP A 40 0.44 14.75 -0.89
CA ASP A 40 1.15 13.46 -1.06
C ASP A 40 0.84 12.73 -2.39
N VAL A 41 0.04 13.32 -3.28
CA VAL A 41 -0.26 12.71 -4.59
C VAL A 41 1.02 12.45 -5.40
N GLY A 42 1.97 13.38 -5.38
CA GLY A 42 3.26 13.20 -6.05
C GLY A 42 4.01 11.98 -5.53
N GLY A 43 4.11 11.85 -4.21
CA GLY A 43 4.74 10.69 -3.59
C GLY A 43 4.04 9.35 -3.92
N ILE A 44 2.71 9.35 -4.03
CA ILE A 44 1.96 8.16 -4.48
C ILE A 44 2.30 7.84 -5.93
N VAL A 45 2.30 8.82 -6.82
CA VAL A 45 2.61 8.64 -8.25
C VAL A 45 4.02 8.09 -8.45
N ASP A 46 5.00 8.60 -7.71
CA ASP A 46 6.40 8.14 -7.80
C ASP A 46 6.53 6.70 -7.29
N ARG A 47 5.91 6.37 -6.14
CA ARG A 47 5.89 4.98 -5.63
C ARG A 47 5.20 4.04 -6.60
N LEU A 48 4.05 4.44 -7.13
CA LEU A 48 3.27 3.65 -8.08
C LEU A 48 4.08 3.31 -9.33
N THR A 49 4.80 4.28 -9.88
CA THR A 49 5.66 4.09 -11.05
C THR A 49 6.77 3.07 -10.78
N LYS A 50 7.42 3.19 -9.61
CA LYS A 50 8.50 2.28 -9.21
C LYS A 50 7.96 0.87 -8.92
N SER A 51 6.91 0.78 -8.10
CA SER A 51 6.36 -0.50 -7.66
C SER A 51 5.69 -1.26 -8.81
N SER A 52 5.03 -0.58 -9.77
CA SER A 52 4.47 -1.23 -10.94
C SER A 52 5.53 -1.83 -11.86
N GLY A 53 6.71 -1.20 -11.97
CA GLY A 53 7.85 -1.76 -12.71
C GLY A 53 8.38 -3.03 -12.06
N GLN A 54 8.61 -3.01 -10.75
CA GLN A 54 9.06 -4.18 -9.99
C GLN A 54 8.03 -5.31 -10.03
N PHE A 55 6.76 -4.98 -9.82
CA PHE A 55 5.66 -5.93 -9.92
C PHE A 55 5.61 -6.60 -11.30
N LYS A 56 5.71 -5.84 -12.39
CA LYS A 56 5.71 -6.38 -13.76
C LYS A 56 6.80 -7.44 -13.95
N GLU A 57 8.00 -7.19 -13.46
CA GLU A 57 9.10 -8.14 -13.56
C GLU A 57 8.83 -9.43 -12.76
N THR A 58 8.43 -9.29 -11.48
CA THR A 58 8.07 -10.43 -10.63
C THR A 58 6.86 -11.19 -11.18
N PHE A 59 5.88 -10.47 -11.76
CA PHE A 59 4.69 -11.07 -12.35
C PHE A 59 5.03 -11.89 -13.60
N ASN A 60 5.84 -11.35 -14.50
CA ASN A 60 6.26 -12.05 -15.69
C ASN A 60 7.03 -13.35 -15.36
N ASP A 61 7.90 -13.29 -14.37
CA ASP A 61 8.61 -14.48 -13.87
C ASP A 61 7.62 -15.51 -13.27
N ALA A 62 6.71 -15.07 -12.42
CA ALA A 62 5.73 -15.94 -11.77
C ALA A 62 4.78 -16.60 -12.79
N VAL A 63 4.38 -15.88 -13.85
CA VAL A 63 3.53 -16.41 -14.91
C VAL A 63 4.26 -17.48 -15.72
N SER A 64 5.54 -17.28 -16.04
CA SER A 64 6.37 -18.25 -16.78
C SER A 64 6.65 -19.54 -15.98
N HIS A 65 6.36 -19.57 -14.67
CA HIS A 65 6.49 -20.75 -13.81
C HIS A 65 5.13 -21.24 -13.29
N SER A 66 4.04 -20.81 -13.92
CA SER A 66 2.68 -21.15 -13.52
C SER A 66 2.01 -22.17 -14.45
N THR A 67 0.80 -22.59 -14.12
CA THR A 67 0.00 -23.50 -14.94
C THR A 67 -0.48 -22.90 -16.26
N ILE A 68 -0.33 -21.60 -16.45
CA ILE A 68 -0.72 -20.89 -17.68
C ILE A 68 0.47 -20.65 -18.63
N ASP A 69 1.69 -21.08 -18.24
CA ASP A 69 2.88 -21.01 -19.10
C ASP A 69 2.66 -21.70 -20.45
N GLY A 70 3.14 -21.09 -21.52
CA GLY A 70 2.98 -21.59 -22.90
C GLY A 70 1.56 -21.47 -23.47
N THR A 71 0.61 -20.88 -22.75
CA THR A 71 -0.77 -20.72 -23.22
C THR A 71 -1.02 -19.33 -23.82
N ARG A 72 -2.13 -19.18 -24.56
CA ARG A 72 -2.58 -17.84 -25.02
C ARG A 72 -2.93 -16.91 -23.85
N VAL A 73 -3.28 -17.49 -22.69
CA VAL A 73 -3.59 -16.73 -21.48
C VAL A 73 -2.35 -16.05 -20.96
N GLU A 74 -1.20 -16.71 -21.01
CA GLU A 74 0.09 -16.15 -20.58
C GLU A 74 0.37 -14.79 -21.23
N ALA A 75 0.35 -14.72 -22.55
CA ALA A 75 0.62 -13.48 -23.28
C ALA A 75 -0.35 -12.35 -22.88
N ASN A 76 -1.63 -12.70 -22.72
CA ASN A 76 -2.67 -11.72 -22.33
C ASN A 76 -2.44 -11.19 -20.91
N VAL A 77 -2.15 -12.06 -19.93
CA VAL A 77 -1.96 -11.61 -18.55
C VAL A 77 -0.66 -10.84 -18.36
N LYS A 78 0.41 -11.21 -19.07
CA LYS A 78 1.66 -10.42 -19.09
C LYS A 78 1.43 -9.02 -19.65
N HIS A 79 0.67 -8.91 -20.74
CA HIS A 79 0.33 -7.62 -21.34
C HIS A 79 -0.41 -6.70 -20.36
N ARG A 80 -1.29 -7.23 -19.52
CA ARG A 80 -1.99 -6.41 -18.51
C ARG A 80 -1.05 -5.80 -17.45
N ALA A 81 0.00 -6.52 -17.06
CA ALA A 81 1.01 -5.97 -16.16
C ALA A 81 1.85 -4.87 -16.85
N GLU A 82 2.12 -5.05 -18.15
CA GLU A 82 2.78 -4.02 -18.97
C GLU A 82 1.91 -2.78 -19.13
N ASP A 83 0.62 -2.95 -19.40
CA ASP A 83 -0.35 -1.86 -19.54
C ASP A 83 -0.45 -1.02 -18.25
N LEU A 84 -0.51 -1.68 -17.09
CA LEU A 84 -0.53 -0.97 -15.81
C LEU A 84 0.76 -0.16 -15.61
N HIS A 85 1.94 -0.77 -15.85
CA HIS A 85 3.20 -0.05 -15.73
C HIS A 85 3.29 1.12 -16.72
N ALA A 86 2.87 0.93 -17.96
CA ALA A 86 2.84 2.00 -18.96
C ALA A 86 1.87 3.13 -18.57
N ALA A 87 0.71 2.79 -18.00
CA ALA A 87 -0.26 3.77 -17.51
C ALA A 87 0.31 4.57 -16.32
N ALA A 88 0.97 3.89 -15.37
CA ALA A 88 1.62 4.55 -14.23
C ALA A 88 2.74 5.52 -14.67
N LYS A 89 3.55 5.13 -15.64
CA LYS A 89 4.56 6.03 -16.22
C LYS A 89 3.95 7.26 -16.87
N ARG A 90 2.92 7.08 -17.70
CA ARG A 90 2.22 8.21 -18.34
C ARG A 90 1.59 9.13 -17.29
N LEU A 91 1.07 8.57 -16.18
CA LEU A 91 0.55 9.36 -15.07
C LEU A 91 1.65 10.22 -14.46
N ALA A 92 2.84 9.65 -14.21
CA ALA A 92 3.97 10.40 -13.69
C ALA A 92 4.38 11.53 -14.65
N ASP A 93 4.50 11.23 -15.93
CA ASP A 93 4.87 12.22 -16.95
C ASP A 93 3.88 13.39 -16.99
N VAL A 94 2.56 13.09 -17.02
CA VAL A 94 1.51 14.11 -17.03
C VAL A 94 1.48 14.89 -15.72
N PHE A 95 1.66 14.23 -14.58
CA PHE A 95 1.67 14.88 -13.28
C PHE A 95 2.86 15.85 -13.14
N HIS A 96 4.04 15.42 -13.56
CA HIS A 96 5.25 16.27 -13.50
C HIS A 96 5.22 17.44 -14.50
N ASP A 97 4.60 17.23 -15.68
CA ASP A 97 4.41 18.30 -16.67
C ASP A 97 3.43 19.37 -16.16
N LYS A 98 2.27 18.95 -15.67
CA LYS A 98 1.19 19.87 -15.26
C LYS A 98 1.41 20.48 -13.88
N LYS A 99 2.14 19.81 -12.98
CA LYS A 99 2.42 20.24 -11.59
C LYS A 99 1.16 20.60 -10.79
N ASP A 100 0.00 20.26 -11.31
CA ASP A 100 -1.32 20.49 -10.73
C ASP A 100 -2.13 19.20 -10.75
N LYS A 101 -2.35 18.63 -9.57
CA LYS A 101 -3.13 17.41 -9.40
C LYS A 101 -4.60 17.55 -9.81
N ASN A 102 -5.14 18.77 -9.80
CA ASN A 102 -6.52 19.04 -10.21
C ASN A 102 -6.65 19.25 -11.72
N HIS A 103 -5.53 19.24 -12.45
CA HIS A 103 -5.56 19.39 -13.90
C HIS A 103 -6.35 18.24 -14.56
N PRO A 104 -7.29 18.53 -15.49
CA PRO A 104 -8.14 17.51 -16.10
C PRO A 104 -7.37 16.35 -16.73
N ALA A 105 -6.20 16.63 -17.35
CA ALA A 105 -5.36 15.60 -17.93
C ALA A 105 -4.75 14.63 -16.89
N VAL A 106 -4.48 15.12 -15.67
CA VAL A 106 -4.02 14.26 -14.57
C VAL A 106 -5.15 13.35 -14.12
N ARG A 107 -6.36 13.90 -13.94
CA ARG A 107 -7.56 13.11 -13.59
C ARG A 107 -7.85 12.01 -14.62
N ASP A 108 -7.84 12.37 -15.90
CA ASP A 108 -8.05 11.40 -17.00
C ASP A 108 -6.99 10.29 -16.98
N GLN A 109 -5.73 10.64 -16.71
CA GLN A 109 -4.68 9.63 -16.63
C GLN A 109 -4.75 8.76 -15.37
N VAL A 110 -5.23 9.30 -14.24
CA VAL A 110 -5.52 8.50 -13.04
C VAL A 110 -6.63 7.49 -13.35
N ASP A 111 -7.72 7.92 -13.99
CA ASP A 111 -8.81 7.03 -14.39
C ASP A 111 -8.32 5.87 -15.26
N LYS A 112 -7.50 6.16 -16.28
CA LYS A 112 -6.88 5.14 -17.13
C LYS A 112 -5.97 4.18 -16.36
N THR A 113 -5.25 4.69 -15.37
CA THR A 113 -4.35 3.88 -14.54
C THR A 113 -5.13 2.94 -13.63
N VAL A 114 -6.22 3.43 -13.02
CA VAL A 114 -7.12 2.62 -12.19
C VAL A 114 -7.85 1.58 -13.05
N ALA A 115 -8.27 1.93 -14.28
CA ALA A 115 -8.89 0.97 -15.21
C ALA A 115 -7.92 -0.16 -15.59
N ALA A 116 -6.67 0.15 -15.94
CA ALA A 116 -5.65 -0.86 -16.22
C ALA A 116 -5.38 -1.77 -15.01
N ALA A 117 -5.36 -1.19 -13.80
CA ALA A 117 -5.22 -1.94 -12.57
C ALA A 117 -6.41 -2.86 -12.29
N SER A 118 -7.63 -2.44 -12.62
CA SER A 118 -8.85 -3.24 -12.49
C SER A 118 -8.79 -4.53 -13.31
N GLU A 119 -8.28 -4.43 -14.53
CA GLU A 119 -8.10 -5.59 -15.41
C GLU A 119 -7.05 -6.57 -14.85
N LEU A 120 -5.95 -6.06 -14.31
CA LEU A 120 -4.95 -6.90 -13.67
C LEU A 120 -5.45 -7.49 -12.35
N ASN A 121 -6.25 -6.75 -11.58
CA ASN A 121 -6.84 -7.23 -10.34
C ASN A 121 -7.70 -8.50 -10.57
N ARG A 122 -8.45 -8.57 -11.66
CA ARG A 122 -9.20 -9.78 -12.02
C ARG A 122 -8.27 -10.97 -12.19
N VAL A 123 -7.14 -10.80 -12.90
CA VAL A 123 -6.14 -11.85 -13.05
C VAL A 123 -5.59 -12.32 -11.70
N MET A 124 -5.29 -11.39 -10.81
CA MET A 124 -4.80 -11.70 -9.46
C MET A 124 -5.83 -12.43 -8.60
N LEU A 125 -7.12 -12.22 -8.86
CA LEU A 125 -8.22 -12.93 -8.18
C LEU A 125 -8.48 -14.31 -8.77
N ASP A 126 -8.35 -14.47 -10.08
CA ASP A 126 -8.67 -15.70 -10.81
C ASP A 126 -7.57 -16.76 -10.70
N HIS A 127 -6.32 -16.34 -10.48
CA HIS A 127 -5.18 -17.23 -10.44
C HIS A 127 -4.47 -17.19 -9.08
N ARG A 128 -3.95 -18.34 -8.65
CA ARG A 128 -3.07 -18.42 -7.48
C ARG A 128 -1.63 -18.14 -7.90
N PHE A 129 -1.08 -17.06 -7.37
CA PHE A 129 0.32 -16.72 -7.50
C PHE A 129 1.07 -16.92 -6.19
N THR A 130 2.38 -16.73 -6.21
CA THR A 130 3.24 -16.84 -5.02
C THR A 130 2.86 -15.78 -3.97
N ASP A 131 3.09 -16.08 -2.69
CA ASP A 131 2.85 -15.12 -1.60
C ASP A 131 3.64 -13.83 -1.76
N LYS A 132 4.83 -13.89 -2.37
CA LYS A 132 5.63 -12.71 -2.68
C LYS A 132 4.86 -11.79 -3.64
N LEU A 133 4.39 -12.34 -4.76
CA LEU A 133 3.66 -11.57 -5.76
C LEU A 133 2.34 -11.02 -5.22
N GLN A 134 1.64 -11.80 -4.38
CA GLN A 134 0.41 -11.34 -3.73
C GLN A 134 0.67 -10.12 -2.83
N ARG A 135 1.74 -10.15 -2.03
CA ARG A 135 2.11 -8.99 -1.18
C ARG A 135 2.50 -7.76 -2.01
N GLU A 136 3.26 -7.95 -3.09
CA GLU A 136 3.62 -6.84 -3.99
C GLU A 136 2.36 -6.23 -4.64
N TRP A 137 1.40 -7.07 -5.04
CA TRP A 137 0.12 -6.61 -5.57
C TRP A 137 -0.68 -5.82 -4.53
N GLU A 138 -0.75 -6.30 -3.30
CA GLU A 138 -1.50 -5.60 -2.24
C GLU A 138 -0.93 -4.21 -1.92
N LEU A 139 0.39 -4.06 -1.92
CA LEU A 139 1.03 -2.75 -1.76
C LEU A 139 0.68 -1.82 -2.93
N LEU A 140 0.78 -2.33 -4.16
CA LEU A 140 0.44 -1.58 -5.37
C LEU A 140 -1.03 -1.18 -5.38
N ARG A 141 -1.93 -2.10 -5.04
CA ARG A 141 -3.37 -1.86 -4.92
C ARG A 141 -3.70 -0.82 -3.85
N SER A 142 -2.98 -0.82 -2.73
CA SER A 142 -3.15 0.19 -1.69
C SER A 142 -2.84 1.61 -2.19
N ASP A 143 -1.75 1.80 -2.92
CA ASP A 143 -1.41 3.08 -3.54
C ASP A 143 -2.43 3.49 -4.61
N LEU A 144 -2.91 2.54 -5.43
CA LEU A 144 -3.96 2.77 -6.43
C LEU A 144 -5.28 3.19 -5.79
N ASN A 145 -5.68 2.54 -4.70
CA ASN A 145 -6.90 2.89 -3.97
C ASN A 145 -6.79 4.24 -3.26
N ALA A 146 -5.60 4.58 -2.73
CA ALA A 146 -5.35 5.91 -2.18
C ALA A 146 -5.49 6.98 -3.28
N LEU A 147 -4.98 6.71 -4.47
CA LEU A 147 -5.12 7.59 -5.62
C LEU A 147 -6.57 7.70 -6.09
N ALA A 148 -7.28 6.57 -6.25
CA ALA A 148 -8.69 6.52 -6.60
C ALA A 148 -9.56 7.36 -5.64
N LYS A 149 -9.31 7.24 -4.33
CA LYS A 149 -10.00 8.04 -3.30
C LYS A 149 -9.79 9.54 -3.49
N VAL A 150 -8.60 9.99 -3.85
CA VAL A 150 -8.31 11.44 -4.07
C VAL A 150 -9.11 12.00 -5.25
N TYR A 151 -9.40 11.16 -6.24
CA TYR A 151 -10.07 11.55 -7.48
C TYR A 151 -11.54 11.11 -7.56
N ASP A 152 -12.12 10.65 -6.45
CA ASP A 152 -13.50 10.16 -6.36
C ASP A 152 -13.81 9.04 -7.37
N LEU A 153 -12.84 8.14 -7.57
CA LEU A 153 -12.99 6.93 -8.38
C LEU A 153 -13.30 5.72 -7.50
N SER A 154 -13.92 4.70 -8.09
CA SER A 154 -14.17 3.44 -7.39
C SER A 154 -12.86 2.74 -7.03
N PRO A 155 -12.70 2.28 -5.79
CA PRO A 155 -11.53 1.52 -5.39
C PRO A 155 -11.50 0.14 -6.08
N LEU A 156 -10.31 -0.42 -6.19
CA LEU A 156 -10.14 -1.81 -6.61
C LEU A 156 -10.61 -2.75 -5.49
N ASP A 157 -11.50 -3.68 -5.83
CA ASP A 157 -11.99 -4.64 -4.87
C ASP A 157 -10.85 -5.50 -4.31
N GLY A 158 -10.76 -5.55 -3.00
CA GLY A 158 -9.95 -6.52 -2.30
C GLY A 158 -10.70 -7.83 -2.30
N GLY A 159 -10.32 -8.75 -3.17
CA GLY A 159 -10.87 -10.10 -3.12
C GLY A 159 -10.65 -10.69 -1.74
N SER A 160 -11.65 -10.58 -0.88
CA SER A 160 -11.73 -11.40 0.31
C SER A 160 -11.95 -12.82 -0.20
N ARG A 161 -10.87 -13.58 -0.35
CA ARG A 161 -11.02 -15.03 -0.48
C ARG A 161 -11.56 -15.51 0.85
N ASN A 162 -12.87 -15.70 0.92
CA ASN A 162 -13.42 -16.57 1.95
C ASN A 162 -12.70 -17.93 1.82
N PRO A 163 -12.21 -18.48 2.94
CA PRO A 163 -11.53 -19.76 2.98
C PRO A 163 -12.44 -20.91 2.55
#